data_8687248f83089d09f4de6716c4d3710a
#
_entry.id   8687248f83089d09f4de6716c4d3710a
#
_cell.length_a   1.000
_cell.length_b   1.000
_cell.length_c   1.000
_cell.angle_alpha   90.00
_cell.angle_beta   90.00
_cell.angle_gamma   90.00
#
_symmetry.space_group_name_H-M   'P 1'
#
loop_
_entity.id
_entity.type
_entity.pdbx_description
1 polymer ?
#
loop_
_entity_poly.entity_id
_entity_poly.type
_entity_poly.pdbx_seq_one_letter_code
_entity_poly.pdbx_strand_id
1 'polypeptide(L)'
;DLDTSRGLGDVYKRQHLPGAAFVNPHDDLRHALTVAATERAIAIARRGKDPRPVGRMLDERSFVNAIVGLHATGGSTNHTLHLPAMAAAAGITLTWQDFADLSEVTPLLARVYPNGQADVNHFHAAGGMGYVIAELLGAGLLDGSAATVSGDSLADYAREPVLSDNGLVWRDAPSTSLDTGI
;
A
#
# COMPACT_ATOMS: atom_id res chain seq x y z
N ASP A 1 -1.91 16.53 3.71
CA ASP A 1 -0.58 16.15 3.18
C ASP A 1 0.14 15.08 4.00
N LEU A 2 0.23 15.20 5.34
CA LEU A 2 0.88 14.19 6.18
C LEU A 2 0.11 12.86 6.20
N ASP A 3 -1.22 12.88 6.14
CA ASP A 3 -2.04 11.67 6.17
C ASP A 3 -1.97 10.87 4.87
N THR A 4 -1.94 11.54 3.71
CA THR A 4 -1.82 10.86 2.41
C THR A 4 -0.47 10.15 2.30
N SER A 5 0.62 10.82 2.69
CA SER A 5 1.97 10.26 2.61
C SER A 5 2.16 9.07 3.56
N ARG A 6 1.58 9.14 4.78
CA ARG A 6 1.64 8.04 5.75
C ARG A 6 0.84 6.83 5.28
N GLY A 7 -0.40 7.04 4.80
CA GLY A 7 -1.24 5.97 4.30
C GLY A 7 -0.61 5.21 3.14
N LEU A 8 -0.07 5.92 2.13
CA LEU A 8 0.65 5.32 1.01
C LEU A 8 1.89 4.56 1.47
N GLY A 9 2.74 5.18 2.31
CA GLY A 9 3.94 4.54 2.81
C GLY A 9 3.66 3.24 3.56
N ASP A 10 2.62 3.19 4.37
CA ASP A 10 2.26 2.01 5.15
C ASP A 10 1.66 0.90 4.28
N VAL A 11 0.92 1.25 3.21
CA VAL A 11 0.44 0.26 2.23
C VAL A 11 1.61 -0.42 1.54
N TYR A 12 2.57 0.34 1.01
CA TYR A 12 3.73 -0.23 0.33
C TYR A 12 4.68 -0.98 1.25
N LYS A 13 4.77 -0.56 2.52
CA LYS A 13 5.47 -1.31 3.57
C LYS A 13 4.69 -2.52 4.09
N ARG A 14 3.46 -2.73 3.58
CA ARG A 14 2.65 -3.90 3.89
C ARG A 14 2.21 -4.00 5.35
N GLN A 15 2.00 -2.85 6.02
CA GLN A 15 1.66 -2.73 7.44
C GLN A 15 0.16 -2.54 7.70
N HIS A 16 -0.65 -2.24 6.66
CA HIS A 16 -2.10 -2.14 6.73
C HIS A 16 -2.78 -3.38 6.16
N LEU A 17 -4.03 -3.61 6.53
CA LEU A 17 -4.87 -4.54 5.79
C LEU A 17 -5.12 -4.02 4.36
N PRO A 18 -5.31 -4.93 3.37
CA PRO A 18 -5.56 -4.55 1.99
C PRO A 18 -6.70 -3.54 1.87
N GLY A 19 -6.47 -2.46 1.13
CA GLY A 19 -7.45 -1.41 0.85
C GLY A 19 -7.88 -0.53 2.03
N ALA A 20 -7.30 -0.71 3.23
CA ALA A 20 -7.76 -0.01 4.43
C ALA A 20 -7.35 1.47 4.50
N ALA A 21 -6.30 1.91 3.77
CA ALA A 21 -5.65 3.20 3.99
C ALA A 21 -6.57 4.42 3.84
N PHE A 22 -7.45 4.42 2.83
CA PHE A 22 -8.25 5.59 2.43
C PHE A 22 -9.75 5.45 2.67
N VAL A 23 -10.19 4.44 3.41
CA VAL A 23 -11.59 4.31 3.83
C VAL A 23 -11.94 5.43 4.81
N ASN A 24 -13.06 6.13 4.56
CA ASN A 24 -13.50 7.26 5.38
C ASN A 24 -13.64 6.85 6.85
N PRO A 25 -13.16 7.67 7.82
CA PRO A 25 -13.20 7.34 9.24
C PRO A 25 -14.61 7.18 9.83
N HIS A 26 -15.64 7.73 9.19
CA HIS A 26 -17.04 7.64 9.64
C HIS A 26 -17.82 6.50 8.96
N ASP A 27 -17.18 5.69 8.15
CA ASP A 27 -17.81 4.58 7.43
C ASP A 27 -17.84 3.31 8.31
N ASP A 28 -18.93 2.54 8.25
CA ASP A 28 -19.06 1.25 8.93
C ASP A 28 -17.97 0.28 8.49
N LEU A 29 -17.55 0.36 7.22
CA LEU A 29 -16.42 -0.38 6.70
C LEU A 29 -15.13 -0.08 7.47
N ARG A 30 -14.88 1.19 7.85
CA ARG A 30 -13.72 1.57 8.68
C ARG A 30 -13.77 0.87 10.04
N HIS A 31 -14.94 0.80 10.65
CA HIS A 31 -15.11 0.11 11.93
C HIS A 31 -14.79 -1.38 11.80
N ALA A 32 -15.35 -2.05 10.79
CA ALA A 32 -15.09 -3.47 10.52
C ALA A 32 -13.61 -3.75 10.24
N LEU A 33 -12.94 -2.89 9.47
CA LEU A 33 -11.51 -2.97 9.22
C LEU A 33 -10.67 -2.79 10.48
N THR A 34 -11.09 -1.92 11.41
CA THR A 34 -10.39 -1.71 12.68
C THR A 34 -10.46 -2.96 13.56
N VAL A 35 -11.61 -3.63 13.61
CA VAL A 35 -11.78 -4.90 14.31
C VAL A 35 -10.88 -5.97 13.70
N ALA A 36 -10.96 -6.15 12.38
CA ALA A 36 -10.16 -7.15 11.66
C ALA A 36 -8.63 -6.88 11.79
N ALA A 37 -8.21 -5.62 11.76
CA ALA A 37 -6.82 -5.24 11.97
C ALA A 37 -6.34 -5.58 13.39
N THR A 38 -7.20 -5.39 14.39
CA THR A 38 -6.89 -5.74 15.79
C THR A 38 -6.74 -7.25 15.96
N GLU A 39 -7.65 -8.04 15.40
CA GLU A 39 -7.58 -9.51 15.40
C GLU A 39 -6.31 -10.00 14.68
N ARG A 40 -6.00 -9.39 13.53
CA ARG A 40 -4.78 -9.71 12.78
C ARG A 40 -3.52 -9.34 13.56
N ALA A 41 -3.48 -8.19 14.23
CA ALA A 41 -2.35 -7.78 15.07
C ALA A 41 -2.08 -8.78 16.20
N ILE A 42 -3.12 -9.31 16.82
CA ILE A 42 -3.00 -10.37 17.83
C ILE A 42 -2.43 -11.66 17.21
N ALA A 43 -2.92 -12.04 16.04
CA ALA A 43 -2.48 -13.26 15.35
C ALA A 43 -1.00 -13.21 14.92
N ILE A 44 -0.50 -12.05 14.47
CA ILE A 44 0.88 -11.87 14.01
C ILE A 44 1.86 -11.51 15.13
N ALA A 45 1.38 -11.25 16.34
CA ALA A 45 2.22 -11.00 17.49
C ALA A 45 3.14 -12.21 17.82
N ARG A 46 4.23 -11.98 18.53
CA ARG A 46 5.26 -13.00 18.85
C ARG A 46 4.70 -14.31 19.40
N ARG A 47 3.59 -14.23 20.16
CA ARG A 47 2.91 -15.41 20.75
C ARG A 47 1.60 -15.75 20.03
N GLY A 48 1.35 -15.13 18.88
CA GLY A 48 0.17 -15.38 18.07
C GLY A 48 0.27 -16.66 17.23
N LYS A 49 -0.78 -16.92 16.47
CA LYS A 49 -0.89 -18.13 15.63
C LYS A 49 -0.01 -18.05 14.37
N ASP A 50 0.33 -16.84 13.91
CA ASP A 50 1.10 -16.58 12.69
C ASP A 50 2.12 -15.45 12.95
N PRO A 51 3.21 -15.70 13.70
CA PRO A 51 4.13 -14.65 14.10
C PRO A 51 4.85 -14.01 12.90
N ARG A 52 4.66 -12.71 12.70
CA ARG A 52 5.26 -11.91 11.61
C ARG A 52 6.03 -10.72 12.17
N PRO A 53 7.23 -10.93 12.72
CA PRO A 53 8.04 -9.82 13.20
C PRO A 53 8.46 -8.92 12.03
N VAL A 54 8.38 -7.60 12.23
CA VAL A 54 8.63 -6.60 11.18
C VAL A 54 9.99 -6.78 10.51
N GLY A 55 11.03 -7.16 11.24
CA GLY A 55 12.36 -7.40 10.69
C GLY A 55 12.48 -8.62 9.75
N ARG A 56 11.44 -9.46 9.66
CA ARG A 56 11.36 -10.54 8.66
C ARG A 56 10.49 -10.16 7.45
N MET A 57 9.67 -9.13 7.61
CA MET A 57 8.80 -8.66 6.52
C MET A 57 9.45 -7.56 5.70
N LEU A 58 10.35 -6.77 6.31
CA LEU A 58 11.06 -5.68 5.64
C LEU A 58 12.37 -6.21 5.06
N ASP A 59 12.39 -6.39 3.77
CA ASP A 59 13.54 -6.78 2.95
C ASP A 59 13.70 -5.79 1.78
N GLU A 60 14.68 -6.00 0.92
CA GLU A 60 14.95 -5.17 -0.25
C GLU A 60 13.71 -5.04 -1.14
N ARG A 61 12.95 -6.11 -1.34
CA ARG A 61 11.71 -6.12 -2.14
C ARG A 61 10.68 -5.14 -1.58
N SER A 62 10.61 -5.02 -0.24
CA SER A 62 9.72 -4.09 0.43
C SER A 62 10.03 -2.65 0.07
N PHE A 63 11.31 -2.29 0.03
CA PHE A 63 11.74 -0.92 -0.26
C PHE A 63 11.67 -0.60 -1.74
N VAL A 64 12.03 -1.53 -2.62
CA VAL A 64 11.84 -1.37 -4.08
C VAL A 64 10.35 -1.16 -4.39
N ASN A 65 9.48 -2.02 -3.88
CA ASN A 65 8.03 -1.87 -4.04
C ASN A 65 7.51 -0.52 -3.52
N ALA A 66 8.06 -0.03 -2.39
CA ALA A 66 7.67 1.26 -1.83
C ALA A 66 8.11 2.44 -2.70
N ILE A 67 9.30 2.37 -3.32
CA ILE A 67 9.78 3.41 -4.25
C ILE A 67 8.95 3.40 -5.53
N VAL A 68 8.68 2.23 -6.11
CA VAL A 68 7.80 2.09 -7.28
C VAL A 68 6.42 2.68 -6.99
N GLY A 69 5.83 2.34 -5.85
CA GLY A 69 4.55 2.89 -5.44
C GLY A 69 4.57 4.41 -5.24
N LEU A 70 5.66 4.95 -4.69
CA LEU A 70 5.87 6.39 -4.56
C LEU A 70 5.83 7.08 -5.92
N HIS A 71 6.56 6.55 -6.90
CA HIS A 71 6.60 7.11 -8.26
C HIS A 71 5.27 6.96 -8.97
N ALA A 72 4.63 5.80 -8.90
CA ALA A 72 3.37 5.52 -9.56
C ALA A 72 2.21 6.41 -9.08
N THR A 73 2.29 6.92 -7.87
CA THR A 73 1.25 7.77 -7.27
C THR A 73 1.65 9.24 -7.16
N GLY A 74 2.84 9.61 -7.64
CA GLY A 74 3.36 10.98 -7.47
C GLY A 74 3.37 11.39 -6.00
N GLY A 75 3.80 10.48 -5.13
CA GLY A 75 3.71 10.63 -3.69
C GLY A 75 4.60 11.75 -3.12
N SER A 76 4.42 12.00 -1.83
CA SER A 76 5.09 13.09 -1.12
C SER A 76 6.61 12.91 -1.03
N THR A 77 7.37 14.00 -1.17
CA THR A 77 8.82 14.05 -0.91
C THR A 77 9.21 13.60 0.51
N ASN A 78 8.27 13.61 1.46
CA ASN A 78 8.53 13.04 2.79
C ASN A 78 8.88 11.55 2.72
N HIS A 79 8.33 10.79 1.75
CA HIS A 79 8.69 9.40 1.53
C HIS A 79 10.16 9.23 1.16
N THR A 80 10.73 10.13 0.37
CA THR A 80 12.13 10.08 -0.02
C THR A 80 13.09 10.28 1.16
N LEU A 81 12.61 10.87 2.26
CA LEU A 81 13.36 11.00 3.52
C LEU A 81 13.13 9.77 4.42
N HIS A 82 11.90 9.28 4.50
CA HIS A 82 11.55 8.19 5.42
C HIS A 82 12.03 6.84 4.94
N LEU A 83 11.94 6.54 3.63
CA LEU A 83 12.33 5.23 3.10
C LEU A 83 13.81 4.91 3.33
N PRO A 84 14.79 5.81 3.05
CA PRO A 84 16.19 5.56 3.39
C PRO A 84 16.44 5.38 4.90
N ALA A 85 15.76 6.15 5.73
CA ALA A 85 15.91 6.03 7.19
C ALA A 85 15.39 4.68 7.72
N MET A 86 14.26 4.20 7.19
CA MET A 86 13.71 2.89 7.54
C MET A 86 14.55 1.74 6.99
N ALA A 87 15.04 1.87 5.75
CA ALA A 87 15.94 0.90 5.16
C ALA A 87 17.22 0.77 5.98
N ALA A 88 17.83 1.89 6.37
CA ALA A 88 19.02 1.91 7.23
C ALA A 88 18.74 1.20 8.59
N ALA A 89 17.58 1.41 9.19
CA ALA A 89 17.16 0.72 10.41
C ALA A 89 16.98 -0.80 10.21
N ALA A 90 16.67 -1.23 8.98
CA ALA A 90 16.59 -2.63 8.58
C ALA A 90 17.93 -3.22 8.10
N GLY A 91 19.01 -2.44 8.12
CA GLY A 91 20.33 -2.84 7.63
C GLY A 91 20.47 -2.81 6.11
N ILE A 92 19.57 -2.11 5.41
CA ILE A 92 19.53 -1.97 3.95
C ILE A 92 19.96 -0.56 3.57
N THR A 93 20.83 -0.44 2.57
CA THR A 93 21.27 0.85 2.05
C THR A 93 20.39 1.24 0.86
N LEU A 94 19.70 2.37 0.98
CA LEU A 94 18.99 3.03 -0.12
C LEU A 94 19.70 4.34 -0.47
N THR A 95 19.94 4.54 -1.75
CA THR A 95 20.57 5.74 -2.30
C THR A 95 19.59 6.55 -3.15
N TRP A 96 19.92 7.81 -3.42
CA TRP A 96 19.15 8.63 -4.35
C TRP A 96 19.18 8.08 -5.80
N GLN A 97 20.23 7.32 -6.13
CA GLN A 97 20.34 6.67 -7.43
C GLN A 97 19.29 5.58 -7.59
N ASP A 98 18.96 4.81 -6.53
CA ASP A 98 17.90 3.80 -6.59
C ASP A 98 16.54 4.44 -6.89
N PHE A 99 16.26 5.62 -6.33
CA PHE A 99 15.04 6.36 -6.66
C PHE A 99 15.05 6.85 -8.12
N ALA A 100 16.19 7.36 -8.60
CA ALA A 100 16.31 7.84 -9.97
C ALA A 100 16.12 6.70 -10.97
N ASP A 101 16.80 5.58 -10.78
CA ASP A 101 16.73 4.42 -11.67
C ASP A 101 15.30 3.85 -11.74
N LEU A 102 14.63 3.72 -10.59
CA LEU A 102 13.24 3.25 -10.54
C LEU A 102 12.26 4.25 -11.14
N SER A 103 12.55 5.55 -11.10
CA SER A 103 11.70 6.57 -11.72
C SER A 103 11.67 6.49 -13.24
N GLU A 104 12.73 5.98 -13.86
CA GLU A 104 12.82 5.84 -15.33
C GLU A 104 11.87 4.76 -15.88
N VAL A 105 11.55 3.76 -15.06
CA VAL A 105 10.74 2.60 -15.45
C VAL A 105 9.33 2.61 -14.89
N THR A 106 9.07 3.46 -13.89
CA THR A 106 7.78 3.47 -13.20
C THR A 106 6.85 4.54 -13.81
N PRO A 107 5.69 4.15 -14.37
CA PRO A 107 4.72 5.12 -14.88
C PRO A 107 4.01 5.84 -13.74
N LEU A 108 3.62 7.10 -13.96
CA LEU A 108 2.71 7.82 -13.09
C LEU A 108 1.27 7.35 -13.37
N LEU A 109 0.69 6.57 -12.48
CA LEU A 109 -0.65 5.99 -12.63
C LEU A 109 -1.74 6.83 -11.97
N ALA A 110 -1.45 7.49 -10.86
CA ALA A 110 -2.42 8.31 -10.13
C ALA A 110 -1.92 9.74 -9.93
N ARG A 111 -2.83 10.72 -10.12
CA ARG A 111 -2.53 12.15 -9.98
C ARG A 111 -3.40 12.77 -8.88
N VAL A 112 -3.03 12.48 -7.64
CA VAL A 112 -3.68 13.02 -6.46
C VAL A 112 -3.03 14.36 -6.07
N TYR A 113 -3.82 15.30 -5.52
CA TYR A 113 -3.30 16.58 -5.05
C TYR A 113 -2.03 16.41 -4.17
N PRO A 114 -0.96 17.17 -4.39
CA PRO A 114 -0.84 18.35 -5.26
C PRO A 114 -0.49 18.07 -6.74
N ASN A 115 -0.26 16.82 -7.14
CA ASN A 115 0.12 16.47 -8.51
C ASN A 115 -1.08 16.40 -9.48
N GLY A 116 -2.30 16.47 -8.96
CA GLY A 116 -3.55 16.48 -9.70
C GLY A 116 -4.62 17.27 -8.96
N GLN A 117 -5.84 17.24 -9.47
CA GLN A 117 -6.99 17.94 -8.88
C GLN A 117 -7.80 17.07 -7.91
N ALA A 118 -7.64 15.76 -7.98
CA ALA A 118 -8.37 14.82 -7.14
C ALA A 118 -7.80 14.77 -5.72
N ASP A 119 -8.67 14.56 -4.75
CA ASP A 119 -8.30 14.24 -3.37
C ASP A 119 -8.24 12.71 -3.15
N VAL A 120 -7.91 12.29 -1.94
CA VAL A 120 -7.81 10.88 -1.58
C VAL A 120 -9.14 10.13 -1.61
N ASN A 121 -10.28 10.81 -1.47
CA ASN A 121 -11.60 10.19 -1.55
C ASN A 121 -11.93 9.86 -3.01
N HIS A 122 -11.62 10.78 -3.94
CA HIS A 122 -11.73 10.53 -5.38
C HIS A 122 -10.82 9.38 -5.81
N PHE A 123 -9.57 9.39 -5.35
CA PHE A 123 -8.62 8.31 -5.60
C PHE A 123 -9.15 6.95 -5.12
N HIS A 124 -9.66 6.90 -3.89
CA HIS A 124 -10.24 5.67 -3.35
C HIS A 124 -11.47 5.21 -4.16
N ALA A 125 -12.36 6.13 -4.54
CA ALA A 125 -13.54 5.83 -5.33
C ALA A 125 -13.19 5.35 -6.76
N ALA A 126 -12.07 5.79 -7.33
CA ALA A 126 -11.61 5.38 -8.67
C ALA A 126 -10.98 3.96 -8.72
N GLY A 127 -10.83 3.30 -7.59
CA GLY A 127 -10.20 1.97 -7.45
C GLY A 127 -9.04 1.95 -6.47
N GLY A 128 -8.54 3.11 -6.08
CA GLY A 128 -7.58 3.31 -4.99
C GLY A 128 -6.31 2.48 -5.12
N MET A 129 -5.75 2.12 -3.98
CA MET A 129 -4.50 1.36 -3.91
C MET A 129 -4.62 -0.06 -4.45
N GLY A 130 -5.79 -0.68 -4.37
CA GLY A 130 -6.00 -2.02 -4.90
C GLY A 130 -5.78 -2.06 -6.41
N TYR A 131 -6.34 -1.08 -7.13
CA TYR A 131 -6.15 -0.91 -8.56
C TYR A 131 -4.68 -0.63 -8.92
N VAL A 132 -4.04 0.34 -8.26
CA VAL A 132 -2.63 0.68 -8.53
C VAL A 132 -1.70 -0.52 -8.32
N ILE A 133 -1.91 -1.29 -7.24
CA ILE A 133 -1.10 -2.49 -6.98
C ILE A 133 -1.36 -3.57 -8.03
N ALA A 134 -2.62 -3.77 -8.44
CA ALA A 134 -2.96 -4.73 -9.49
C ALA A 134 -2.27 -4.39 -10.81
N GLU A 135 -2.32 -3.13 -11.24
CA GLU A 135 -1.66 -2.65 -12.47
C GLU A 135 -0.14 -2.84 -12.41
N LEU A 136 0.48 -2.43 -11.30
CA LEU A 136 1.94 -2.55 -11.13
C LEU A 136 2.40 -4.01 -11.05
N LEU A 137 1.63 -4.90 -10.42
CA LEU A 137 1.90 -6.35 -10.40
C LEU A 137 1.75 -6.94 -11.80
N GLY A 138 0.69 -6.57 -12.52
CA GLY A 138 0.43 -7.01 -13.89
C GLY A 138 1.52 -6.56 -14.87
N ALA A 139 2.10 -5.40 -14.66
CA ALA A 139 3.22 -4.87 -15.41
C ALA A 139 4.60 -5.45 -14.99
N GLY A 140 4.66 -6.28 -13.94
CA GLY A 140 5.91 -6.81 -13.41
C GLY A 140 6.81 -5.78 -12.71
N LEU A 141 6.23 -4.67 -12.28
CA LEU A 141 6.94 -3.57 -11.61
C LEU A 141 6.97 -3.72 -10.08
N LEU A 142 6.17 -4.62 -9.51
CA LEU A 142 6.20 -4.97 -8.09
C LEU A 142 6.56 -6.44 -7.91
N ASP A 143 7.34 -6.73 -6.89
CA ASP A 143 7.58 -8.10 -6.45
C ASP A 143 6.41 -8.58 -5.59
N GLY A 144 5.57 -9.44 -6.18
CA GLY A 144 4.40 -10.01 -5.52
C GLY A 144 4.73 -11.04 -4.44
N SER A 145 5.95 -11.60 -4.40
CA SER A 145 6.36 -12.63 -3.42
C SER A 145 6.70 -12.08 -2.05
N ALA A 146 6.67 -10.78 -1.92
CA ALA A 146 7.02 -10.10 -0.70
C ALA A 146 5.96 -10.35 0.41
N ALA A 147 6.40 -10.84 1.60
CA ALA A 147 5.55 -11.12 2.74
C ALA A 147 4.88 -9.86 3.31
N THR A 148 3.66 -9.99 3.81
CA THR A 148 2.85 -8.88 4.31
C THR A 148 2.25 -9.20 5.69
N VAL A 149 1.65 -8.23 6.35
CA VAL A 149 0.86 -8.49 7.57
C VAL A 149 -0.37 -9.36 7.30
N SER A 150 -0.89 -9.36 6.08
CA SER A 150 -2.08 -10.13 5.69
C SER A 150 -1.76 -11.55 5.25
N GLY A 151 -0.62 -11.77 4.58
CA GLY A 151 -0.26 -13.06 4.00
C GLY A 151 1.18 -13.10 3.49
N ASP A 152 1.50 -14.11 2.73
CA ASP A 152 2.84 -14.34 2.16
C ASP A 152 3.00 -13.72 0.76
N SER A 153 2.03 -12.93 0.32
CA SER A 153 2.02 -12.32 -1.01
C SER A 153 1.47 -10.91 -0.97
N LEU A 154 2.08 -10.01 -1.75
CA LEU A 154 1.56 -8.68 -2.02
C LEU A 154 0.31 -8.71 -2.91
N ALA A 155 0.06 -9.80 -3.63
CA ALA A 155 -1.13 -9.94 -4.47
C ALA A 155 -2.44 -9.79 -3.69
N ASP A 156 -2.46 -10.09 -2.40
CA ASP A 156 -3.61 -9.85 -1.54
C ASP A 156 -4.00 -8.36 -1.46
N TYR A 157 -3.06 -7.46 -1.76
CA TYR A 157 -3.30 -6.01 -1.76
C TYR A 157 -3.88 -5.48 -3.08
N ALA A 158 -3.95 -6.30 -4.13
CA ALA A 158 -4.71 -6.04 -5.35
C ALA A 158 -6.21 -6.29 -5.15
N ARG A 159 -6.70 -6.15 -3.93
CA ARG A 159 -8.10 -6.38 -3.53
C ARG A 159 -8.60 -5.21 -2.70
N GLU A 160 -9.91 -5.01 -2.72
CA GLU A 160 -10.57 -3.99 -1.92
C GLU A 160 -11.52 -4.60 -0.89
N PRO A 161 -11.59 -4.03 0.31
CA PRO A 161 -12.51 -4.47 1.34
C PRO A 161 -13.92 -3.99 1.05
N VAL A 162 -14.91 -4.84 1.29
CA VAL A 162 -16.33 -4.53 1.16
C VAL A 162 -17.07 -5.05 2.38
N LEU A 163 -17.98 -4.26 2.90
CA LEU A 163 -18.91 -4.70 3.92
C LEU A 163 -20.15 -5.30 3.24
N SER A 164 -20.42 -6.58 3.50
CA SER A 164 -21.57 -7.32 3.01
C SER A 164 -22.46 -7.79 4.17
N ASP A 165 -23.61 -8.39 3.87
CA ASP A 165 -24.49 -9.00 4.89
C ASP A 165 -23.79 -10.12 5.68
N ASN A 166 -22.71 -10.71 5.12
CA ASN A 166 -21.88 -11.72 5.77
C ASN A 166 -20.66 -11.15 6.48
N GLY A 167 -20.57 -9.83 6.65
CA GLY A 167 -19.46 -9.14 7.28
C GLY A 167 -18.43 -8.62 6.28
N LEU A 168 -17.20 -8.39 6.78
CA LEU A 168 -16.09 -7.87 5.99
C LEU A 168 -15.53 -8.94 5.04
N VAL A 169 -15.52 -8.65 3.75
CA VAL A 169 -14.96 -9.50 2.70
C VAL A 169 -14.02 -8.69 1.79
N TRP A 170 -13.12 -9.34 1.09
CA TRP A 170 -12.26 -8.71 0.06
C TRP A 170 -12.64 -9.24 -1.31
N ARG A 171 -12.86 -8.32 -2.24
CA ARG A 171 -13.06 -8.61 -3.67
C ARG A 171 -11.88 -8.11 -4.48
N ASP A 172 -11.70 -8.62 -5.68
CA ASP A 172 -10.66 -8.14 -6.57
C ASP A 172 -10.89 -6.66 -6.91
N ALA A 173 -9.81 -5.89 -7.01
CA ALA A 173 -9.87 -4.50 -7.43
C ALA A 173 -10.45 -4.38 -8.86
N PRO A 174 -11.02 -3.23 -9.24
CA PRO A 174 -11.47 -3.01 -10.60
C PRO A 174 -10.35 -3.29 -11.62
N SER A 175 -10.69 -3.89 -12.75
CA SER A 175 -9.75 -4.15 -13.85
C SER A 175 -9.45 -2.90 -14.71
N THR A 176 -10.19 -1.83 -14.50
CA THR A 176 -10.01 -0.53 -15.15
C THR A 176 -10.27 0.57 -14.14
N SER A 177 -9.57 1.70 -14.25
CA SER A 177 -9.91 2.86 -13.44
C SER A 177 -11.36 3.27 -13.65
N LEU A 178 -12.08 3.54 -12.56
CA LEU A 178 -13.46 4.03 -12.60
C LEU A 178 -13.51 5.54 -12.91
N ASP A 179 -12.38 6.22 -12.86
CA ASP A 179 -12.22 7.62 -13.28
C ASP A 179 -10.88 7.78 -14.02
N THR A 180 -10.94 8.25 -15.25
CA THR A 180 -9.76 8.46 -16.12
C THR A 180 -9.06 9.80 -15.88
N GLY A 181 -9.60 10.63 -15.01
CA GLY A 181 -9.04 11.95 -14.66
C GLY A 181 -8.09 11.94 -13.46
N ILE A 182 -7.92 10.80 -12.81
CA ILE A 182 -7.14 10.65 -11.57
C ILE A 182 -5.84 9.93 -11.81
#